data_8c393fa46fbf63a4ee0e4ca9ed7f430d
#
_entry.id   8c393fa46fbf63a4ee0e4ca9ed7f430d
#
_cell.length_a   1.000
_cell.length_b   1.000
_cell.length_c   1.000
_cell.angle_alpha   90.00
_cell.angle_beta   90.00
_cell.angle_gamma   90.00
#
_symmetry.space_group_name_H-M   'P 1'
#
loop_
_entity.id
_entity.type
_entity.pdbx_description
1 polymer ?
#
loop_
_entity_poly.entity_id
_entity_poly.type
_entity_poly.pdbx_seq_one_letter_code
_entity_poly.pdbx_strand_id
1 'polypeptide(L)'
;MNNSSFECATWTTKDETLYRVFSYWVGGIAVILVAIVGIILNITGIGLILAFRLSKHNIFNHIIVFLFIVDSVFLFVKIIDVLVQNFNVKNKILIIMFPKFAYPMSAICLTLSVFLTVGVAHERYVAIKHLIVHNQQNSSAKYRRTKLMKYILPMLLCAIAFNVPKFFEAELEWPDIHRLVI
;
A
#
# COMPACT_ATOMS: atom_id res chain seq x y z
N MET A 1 -27.96 -40.39 22.60
CA MET A 1 -26.87 -39.77 21.82
C MET A 1 -27.52 -38.84 20.81
N ASN A 2 -27.60 -37.55 21.14
CA ASN A 2 -28.20 -36.54 20.25
C ASN A 2 -27.14 -36.12 19.26
N ASN A 3 -27.33 -36.52 18.00
CA ASN A 3 -26.61 -35.93 16.87
C ASN A 3 -27.16 -34.51 16.63
N SER A 4 -26.56 -33.53 17.25
CA SER A 4 -26.71 -32.15 16.81
C SER A 4 -25.92 -31.99 15.49
N SER A 5 -26.62 -32.22 14.38
CA SER A 5 -26.14 -31.81 13.08
C SER A 5 -25.95 -30.27 13.14
N PHE A 6 -24.71 -29.82 13.03
CA PHE A 6 -24.40 -28.43 12.78
C PHE A 6 -24.98 -28.10 11.38
N GLU A 7 -26.18 -27.55 11.35
CA GLU A 7 -26.72 -26.93 10.15
C GLU A 7 -25.88 -25.67 9.90
N CYS A 8 -24.98 -25.74 8.90
CA CYS A 8 -24.38 -24.55 8.33
C CYS A 8 -25.52 -23.66 7.86
N ALA A 9 -25.60 -22.42 8.39
CA ALA A 9 -26.59 -21.45 8.00
C ALA A 9 -26.54 -21.30 6.46
N THR A 10 -27.60 -21.76 5.79
CA THR A 10 -27.73 -21.59 4.32
C THR A 10 -27.95 -20.12 4.04
N TRP A 11 -27.03 -19.53 3.27
CA TRP A 11 -27.18 -18.14 2.79
C TRP A 11 -28.50 -17.97 2.07
N THR A 12 -29.32 -17.03 2.55
CA THR A 12 -30.57 -16.71 1.89
C THR A 12 -30.32 -15.69 0.77
N THR A 13 -31.19 -15.67 -0.23
CA THR A 13 -31.12 -14.68 -1.33
C THR A 13 -31.16 -13.23 -0.84
N LYS A 14 -31.76 -12.97 0.32
CA LYS A 14 -31.77 -11.66 0.97
C LYS A 14 -30.40 -11.28 1.51
N ASP A 15 -29.66 -12.22 2.10
CA ASP A 15 -28.32 -11.98 2.64
C ASP A 15 -27.33 -11.69 1.50
N GLU A 16 -27.48 -12.37 0.37
CA GLU A 16 -26.67 -12.11 -0.82
C GLU A 16 -26.90 -10.71 -1.38
N THR A 17 -28.16 -10.27 -1.45
CA THR A 17 -28.51 -8.94 -1.93
C THR A 17 -27.98 -7.86 -0.98
N LEU A 18 -28.13 -8.05 0.32
CA LEU A 18 -27.61 -7.13 1.34
C LEU A 18 -26.09 -7.04 1.26
N TYR A 19 -25.39 -8.18 1.13
CA TYR A 19 -23.93 -8.23 0.98
C TYR A 19 -23.47 -7.48 -0.28
N ARG A 20 -24.14 -7.65 -1.43
CA ARG A 20 -23.81 -6.95 -2.69
C ARG A 20 -23.97 -5.43 -2.54
N VAL A 21 -25.07 -4.98 -1.94
CA VAL A 21 -25.30 -3.55 -1.70
C VAL A 21 -24.26 -2.98 -0.74
N PHE A 22 -23.98 -3.67 0.35
CA PHE A 22 -22.97 -3.24 1.31
C PHE A 22 -21.56 -3.21 0.69
N SER A 23 -21.19 -4.24 -0.04
CA SER A 23 -19.90 -4.33 -0.73
C SER A 23 -19.74 -3.20 -1.76
N TYR A 24 -20.78 -2.86 -2.50
CA TYR A 24 -20.77 -1.77 -3.47
C TYR A 24 -20.55 -0.41 -2.80
N TRP A 25 -21.29 -0.11 -1.72
CA TRP A 25 -21.19 1.18 -1.06
C TRP A 25 -19.90 1.32 -0.24
N VAL A 26 -19.58 0.34 0.57
CA VAL A 26 -18.44 0.39 1.49
C VAL A 26 -17.15 -0.03 0.78
N GLY A 27 -17.16 -1.17 0.10
CA GLY A 27 -15.97 -1.68 -0.63
C GLY A 27 -15.69 -0.92 -1.93
N GLY A 28 -16.71 -0.30 -2.54
CA GLY A 28 -16.57 0.49 -3.76
C GLY A 28 -16.41 1.98 -3.48
N ILE A 29 -17.53 2.66 -3.26
CA ILE A 29 -17.60 4.13 -3.24
C ILE A 29 -16.79 4.72 -2.08
N ALA A 30 -16.95 4.20 -0.85
CA ALA A 30 -16.23 4.74 0.29
C ALA A 30 -14.71 4.58 0.15
N VAL A 31 -14.23 3.45 -0.35
CA VAL A 31 -12.80 3.22 -0.58
C VAL A 31 -12.24 4.19 -1.61
N ILE A 32 -12.96 4.45 -2.72
CA ILE A 32 -12.54 5.42 -3.74
C ILE A 32 -12.45 6.83 -3.15
N LEU A 33 -13.46 7.27 -2.39
CA LEU A 33 -13.46 8.60 -1.77
C LEU A 33 -12.28 8.77 -0.81
N VAL A 34 -12.05 7.79 0.08
CA VAL A 34 -10.91 7.82 1.02
C VAL A 34 -9.58 7.83 0.27
N ALA A 35 -9.46 7.04 -0.81
CA ALA A 35 -8.25 6.98 -1.60
C ALA A 35 -7.95 8.31 -2.32
N ILE A 36 -8.97 8.98 -2.88
CA ILE A 36 -8.82 10.29 -3.52
C ILE A 36 -8.35 11.33 -2.49
N VAL A 37 -9.01 11.39 -1.33
CA VAL A 37 -8.61 12.31 -0.24
C VAL A 37 -7.17 12.00 0.21
N GLY A 38 -6.80 10.74 0.38
CA GLY A 38 -5.45 10.32 0.74
C GLY A 38 -4.40 10.76 -0.29
N ILE A 39 -4.67 10.62 -1.59
CA ILE A 39 -3.76 11.08 -2.65
C ILE A 39 -3.59 12.61 -2.58
N ILE A 40 -4.68 13.37 -2.41
CA ILE A 40 -4.62 14.83 -2.29
C ILE A 40 -3.76 15.24 -1.09
N LEU A 41 -3.93 14.60 0.07
CA LEU A 41 -3.15 14.86 1.28
C LEU A 41 -1.67 14.54 1.08
N ASN A 42 -1.34 13.42 0.46
CA ASN A 42 0.04 13.04 0.15
C ASN A 42 0.71 14.03 -0.81
N ILE A 43 0.02 14.45 -1.88
CA ILE A 43 0.52 15.45 -2.84
C ILE A 43 0.73 16.80 -2.13
N THR A 44 -0.22 17.22 -1.29
CA THR A 44 -0.11 18.45 -0.51
C THR A 44 1.08 18.37 0.45
N GLY A 45 1.28 17.24 1.13
CA GLY A 45 2.44 17.02 2.00
C GLY A 45 3.78 17.12 1.26
N ILE A 46 3.89 16.53 0.08
CA ILE A 46 5.07 16.69 -0.79
C ILE A 46 5.27 18.16 -1.16
N GLY A 47 4.19 18.84 -1.59
CA GLY A 47 4.23 20.25 -1.98
C GLY A 47 4.73 21.15 -0.84
N LEU A 48 4.24 20.95 0.38
CA LEU A 48 4.67 21.70 1.55
C LEU A 48 6.16 21.49 1.86
N ILE A 49 6.64 20.24 1.83
CA ILE A 49 8.06 19.94 2.08
C ILE A 49 8.96 20.61 1.04
N LEU A 50 8.54 20.63 -0.23
CA LEU A 50 9.29 21.28 -1.31
C LEU A 50 9.23 22.80 -1.23
N ALA A 51 8.04 23.40 -0.96
CA ALA A 51 7.84 24.84 -0.88
C ALA A 51 8.66 25.48 0.26
N PHE A 52 8.67 24.86 1.42
CA PHE A 52 9.44 25.37 2.58
C PHE A 52 10.93 25.04 2.50
N ARG A 53 11.44 24.50 1.40
CA ARG A 53 12.84 24.06 1.24
C ARG A 53 13.35 23.16 2.36
N LEU A 54 12.47 22.52 3.11
CA LEU A 54 12.79 21.63 4.22
C LEU A 54 13.58 20.39 3.74
N SER A 55 13.44 20.03 2.47
CA SER A 55 14.08 18.89 1.84
C SER A 55 15.60 19.04 1.66
N LYS A 56 16.13 20.29 1.62
CA LYS A 56 17.51 20.52 1.15
C LYS A 56 18.61 20.00 2.08
N HIS A 57 18.32 19.83 3.38
CA HIS A 57 19.35 19.47 4.36
C HIS A 57 19.07 18.21 5.20
N ASN A 58 17.80 17.73 5.29
CA ASN A 58 17.44 16.68 6.22
C ASN A 58 17.09 15.35 5.50
N ILE A 59 17.79 14.26 5.86
CA ILE A 59 17.50 12.89 5.39
C ILE A 59 16.07 12.51 5.72
N PHE A 60 15.58 12.91 6.90
CA PHE A 60 14.23 12.72 7.36
C PHE A 60 13.17 13.18 6.34
N ASN A 61 13.32 14.39 5.78
CA ASN A 61 12.36 14.92 4.81
C ASN A 61 12.34 14.11 3.51
N HIS A 62 13.47 13.54 3.10
CA HIS A 62 13.54 12.67 1.93
C HIS A 62 12.82 11.33 2.17
N ILE A 63 12.92 10.76 3.38
CA ILE A 63 12.21 9.54 3.75
C ILE A 63 10.69 9.80 3.75
N ILE A 64 10.24 10.93 4.30
CA ILE A 64 8.81 11.29 4.28
C ILE A 64 8.29 11.52 2.86
N VAL A 65 9.03 12.21 2.00
CA VAL A 65 8.64 12.39 0.59
C VAL A 65 8.51 11.03 -0.09
N PHE A 66 9.46 10.12 0.15
CA PHE A 66 9.40 8.78 -0.39
C PHE A 66 8.19 7.99 0.15
N LEU A 67 7.87 8.13 1.44
CA LEU A 67 6.68 7.56 2.05
C LEU A 67 5.40 8.06 1.35
N PHE A 68 5.23 9.37 1.16
CA PHE A 68 4.07 9.93 0.47
C PHE A 68 3.93 9.44 -0.98
N ILE A 69 5.05 9.22 -1.67
CA ILE A 69 5.05 8.64 -3.02
C ILE A 69 4.55 7.20 -2.98
N VAL A 70 5.07 6.36 -2.08
CA VAL A 70 4.67 4.96 -1.92
C VAL A 70 3.19 4.85 -1.57
N ASP A 71 2.70 5.68 -0.64
CA ASP A 71 1.29 5.72 -0.24
C ASP A 71 0.38 6.16 -1.41
N SER A 72 0.82 7.14 -2.20
CA SER A 72 0.07 7.57 -3.40
C SER A 72 -0.03 6.45 -4.44
N VAL A 73 1.06 5.71 -4.66
CA VAL A 73 1.06 4.55 -5.57
C VAL A 73 0.12 3.46 -5.05
N PHE A 74 0.17 3.16 -3.76
CA PHE A 74 -0.73 2.20 -3.13
C PHE A 74 -2.20 2.58 -3.32
N LEU A 75 -2.56 3.83 -3.02
CA LEU A 75 -3.93 4.32 -3.15
C LEU A 75 -4.40 4.32 -4.62
N PHE A 76 -3.52 4.67 -5.56
CA PHE A 76 -3.81 4.62 -6.99
C PHE A 76 -4.11 3.19 -7.45
N VAL A 77 -3.28 2.22 -7.06
CA VAL A 77 -3.52 0.80 -7.35
C VAL A 77 -4.83 0.32 -6.75
N LYS A 78 -5.18 0.76 -5.53
CA LYS A 78 -6.46 0.43 -4.88
C LYS A 78 -7.67 1.02 -5.60
N ILE A 79 -7.58 2.24 -6.13
CA ILE A 79 -8.67 2.81 -6.96
C ILE A 79 -8.91 1.94 -8.20
N ILE A 80 -7.86 1.55 -8.91
CA ILE A 80 -8.00 0.71 -10.10
C ILE A 80 -8.57 -0.66 -9.72
N ASP A 81 -8.12 -1.27 -8.63
CA ASP A 81 -8.62 -2.54 -8.10
C ASP A 81 -10.14 -2.49 -7.89
N VAL A 82 -10.63 -1.48 -7.19
CA VAL A 82 -12.06 -1.26 -6.93
C VAL A 82 -12.84 -0.99 -8.22
N LEU A 83 -12.27 -0.22 -9.15
CA LEU A 83 -12.91 0.04 -10.44
C LEU A 83 -13.07 -1.23 -11.27
N VAL A 84 -12.06 -2.08 -11.31
CA VAL A 84 -12.11 -3.35 -12.04
C VAL A 84 -13.13 -4.31 -11.42
N GLN A 85 -13.18 -4.40 -10.08
CA GLN A 85 -14.07 -5.32 -9.37
C GLN A 85 -15.54 -4.89 -9.40
N ASN A 86 -15.83 -3.60 -9.19
CA ASN A 86 -17.19 -3.10 -9.00
C ASN A 86 -17.85 -2.56 -10.27
N PHE A 87 -17.06 -2.05 -11.23
CA PHE A 87 -17.60 -1.38 -12.43
C PHE A 87 -17.53 -2.23 -13.71
N ASN A 88 -17.34 -3.55 -13.56
CA ASN A 88 -17.50 -4.55 -14.63
C ASN A 88 -16.74 -4.16 -15.93
N VAL A 89 -15.47 -3.79 -15.79
CA VAL A 89 -14.62 -3.43 -16.93
C VAL A 89 -14.42 -4.68 -17.77
N LYS A 90 -15.13 -4.76 -18.93
CA LYS A 90 -15.16 -5.92 -19.84
C LYS A 90 -13.84 -6.21 -20.58
N ASN A 91 -12.76 -5.56 -20.20
CA ASN A 91 -11.47 -5.79 -20.85
C ASN A 91 -10.82 -7.05 -20.27
N LYS A 92 -10.89 -8.17 -20.98
CA LYS A 92 -10.37 -9.47 -20.55
C LYS A 92 -8.90 -9.42 -20.11
N ILE A 93 -8.07 -8.63 -20.78
CA ILE A 93 -6.64 -8.49 -20.44
C ILE A 93 -6.49 -7.82 -19.07
N LEU A 94 -7.29 -6.79 -18.80
CA LEU A 94 -7.24 -6.06 -17.54
C LEU A 94 -7.73 -6.91 -16.36
N ILE A 95 -8.80 -7.68 -16.56
CA ILE A 95 -9.36 -8.59 -15.55
C ILE A 95 -8.35 -9.68 -15.18
N ILE A 96 -7.57 -10.17 -16.16
CA ILE A 96 -6.63 -11.26 -15.95
C ILE A 96 -5.29 -10.79 -15.41
N MET A 97 -4.72 -9.74 -16.00
CA MET A 97 -3.38 -9.26 -15.64
C MET A 97 -3.38 -8.44 -14.35
N PHE A 98 -4.48 -7.74 -14.06
CA PHE A 98 -4.54 -6.80 -12.95
C PHE A 98 -4.43 -7.48 -11.58
N PRO A 99 -5.22 -8.53 -11.22
CA PRO A 99 -5.06 -9.22 -9.94
C PRO A 99 -3.68 -9.81 -9.74
N LYS A 100 -3.08 -10.36 -10.81
CA LYS A 100 -1.76 -11.01 -10.76
C LYS A 100 -0.63 -10.02 -10.42
N PHE A 101 -0.73 -8.77 -10.85
CA PHE A 101 0.30 -7.74 -10.59
C PHE A 101 -0.10 -6.74 -9.53
N ALA A 102 -1.36 -6.28 -9.53
CA ALA A 102 -1.81 -5.24 -8.62
C ALA A 102 -1.90 -5.71 -7.17
N TYR A 103 -2.34 -6.97 -6.94
CA TYR A 103 -2.43 -7.52 -5.59
C TYR A 103 -1.06 -7.62 -4.90
N PRO A 104 -0.03 -8.28 -5.46
CA PRO A 104 1.29 -8.31 -4.83
C PRO A 104 1.94 -6.92 -4.77
N MET A 105 1.76 -6.05 -5.81
CA MET A 105 2.26 -4.68 -5.76
C MET A 105 1.66 -3.87 -4.61
N SER A 106 0.34 -3.95 -4.41
CA SER A 106 -0.32 -3.25 -3.31
C SER A 106 0.19 -3.76 -1.94
N ALA A 107 0.42 -5.05 -1.81
CA ALA A 107 0.96 -5.63 -0.59
C ALA A 107 2.40 -5.20 -0.31
N ILE A 108 3.26 -5.12 -1.34
CA ILE A 108 4.62 -4.60 -1.22
C ILE A 108 4.58 -3.12 -0.80
N CYS A 109 3.77 -2.29 -1.46
CA CYS A 109 3.64 -0.87 -1.11
C CYS A 109 3.17 -0.68 0.34
N LEU A 110 2.17 -1.45 0.78
CA LEU A 110 1.67 -1.39 2.16
C LEU A 110 2.75 -1.78 3.17
N THR A 111 3.47 -2.88 2.95
CA THR A 111 4.55 -3.33 3.83
C THR A 111 5.70 -2.32 3.85
N LEU A 112 6.04 -1.76 2.70
CA LEU A 112 7.09 -0.74 2.58
C LEU A 112 6.69 0.56 3.30
N SER A 113 5.43 0.99 3.21
CA SER A 113 4.90 2.16 3.93
C SER A 113 5.05 1.99 5.45
N VAL A 114 4.69 0.82 5.98
CA VAL A 114 4.89 0.50 7.40
C VAL A 114 6.37 0.57 7.79
N PHE A 115 7.27 -0.03 7.02
CA PHE A 115 8.70 0.02 7.32
C PHE A 115 9.28 1.43 7.24
N LEU A 116 8.84 2.24 6.26
CA LEU A 116 9.24 3.65 6.15
C LEU A 116 8.75 4.47 7.33
N THR A 117 7.53 4.23 7.82
CA THR A 117 6.99 4.91 9.01
C THR A 117 7.84 4.60 10.25
N VAL A 118 8.21 3.32 10.44
CA VAL A 118 9.14 2.94 11.51
C VAL A 118 10.51 3.59 11.31
N GLY A 119 11.01 3.66 10.07
CA GLY A 119 12.25 4.34 9.71
C GLY A 119 12.24 5.84 10.04
N VAL A 120 11.13 6.52 9.76
CA VAL A 120 10.90 7.93 10.15
C VAL A 120 10.96 8.11 11.65
N ALA A 121 10.29 7.26 12.42
CA ALA A 121 10.31 7.29 13.89
C ALA A 121 11.74 7.04 14.43
N HIS A 122 12.46 6.07 13.88
CA HIS A 122 13.84 5.75 14.24
C HIS A 122 14.79 6.94 13.96
N GLU A 123 14.72 7.57 12.78
CA GLU A 123 15.55 8.74 12.45
C GLU A 123 15.27 9.91 13.41
N ARG A 124 14.02 10.11 13.82
CA ARG A 124 13.68 11.11 14.83
C ARG A 124 14.27 10.79 16.20
N TYR A 125 14.17 9.54 16.64
CA TYR A 125 14.77 9.10 17.90
C TYR A 125 16.30 9.32 17.91
N VAL A 126 16.98 8.92 16.85
CA VAL A 126 18.44 9.09 16.70
C VAL A 126 18.79 10.59 16.68
N ALA A 127 18.03 11.42 15.97
CA ALA A 127 18.27 12.86 15.93
C ALA A 127 18.18 13.50 17.32
N ILE A 128 17.19 13.15 18.14
CA ILE A 128 17.04 13.66 19.51
C ILE A 128 18.19 13.19 20.39
N LYS A 129 18.57 11.92 20.32
CA LYS A 129 19.68 11.36 21.12
C LYS A 129 21.02 12.00 20.76
N HIS A 130 21.26 12.31 19.50
CA HIS A 130 22.51 12.91 19.04
C HIS A 130 22.55 14.44 19.12
N LEU A 131 21.43 15.14 19.35
CA LEU A 131 21.42 16.59 19.61
C LEU A 131 22.29 16.98 20.80
N ILE A 132 22.50 16.06 21.75
CA ILE A 132 23.34 16.25 22.93
C ILE A 132 24.85 16.10 22.59
N VAL A 133 25.21 15.46 21.47
CA VAL A 133 26.59 15.06 21.18
C VAL A 133 27.16 15.63 19.88
N HIS A 134 26.35 16.11 18.94
CA HIS A 134 26.80 16.42 17.58
C HIS A 134 26.52 17.86 17.15
N ASN A 135 27.48 18.71 17.47
CA ASN A 135 27.73 19.95 16.75
C ASN A 135 28.51 19.62 15.47
N GLN A 136 27.94 19.97 14.32
CA GLN A 136 28.59 20.06 12.99
C GLN A 136 29.23 18.80 12.39
N GLN A 137 28.50 18.18 11.50
CA GLN A 137 29.15 17.59 10.33
C GLN A 137 28.45 18.09 9.05
N ASN A 138 29.16 18.98 8.34
CA ASN A 138 28.85 19.39 6.96
C ASN A 138 28.85 18.15 6.08
N SER A 139 27.70 17.46 6.01
CA SER A 139 27.61 16.26 5.18
C SER A 139 27.43 16.65 3.72
N SER A 140 28.46 16.36 2.91
CA SER A 140 28.39 16.43 1.47
C SER A 140 27.11 15.77 0.94
N ALA A 141 26.53 16.32 -0.14
CA ALA A 141 25.34 15.76 -0.80
C ALA A 141 25.50 14.27 -1.15
N LYS A 142 26.69 13.84 -1.48
CA LYS A 142 27.06 12.43 -1.73
C LYS A 142 26.88 11.54 -0.49
N TYR A 143 27.37 11.99 0.67
CA TYR A 143 27.22 11.26 1.95
C TYR A 143 25.74 11.09 2.33
N ARG A 144 24.95 12.14 2.17
CA ARG A 144 23.52 12.13 2.43
C ARG A 144 22.76 11.13 1.55
N ARG A 145 23.05 11.10 0.24
CA ARG A 145 22.46 10.17 -0.72
C ARG A 145 22.81 8.72 -0.36
N THR A 146 24.06 8.45 -0.01
CA THR A 146 24.51 7.11 0.41
C THR A 146 23.83 6.68 1.70
N LYS A 147 23.67 7.58 2.68
CA LYS A 147 22.98 7.28 3.94
C LYS A 147 21.50 6.99 3.70
N LEU A 148 20.82 7.77 2.86
CA LEU A 148 19.42 7.55 2.47
C LEU A 148 19.23 6.17 1.83
N MET A 149 20.11 5.80 0.87
CA MET A 149 20.05 4.50 0.22
C MET A 149 20.28 3.34 1.21
N LYS A 150 21.17 3.50 2.19
CA LYS A 150 21.40 2.50 3.25
C LYS A 150 20.18 2.26 4.13
N TYR A 151 19.26 3.23 4.25
CA TYR A 151 17.99 3.06 4.99
C TYR A 151 16.89 2.49 4.09
N ILE A 152 16.67 3.07 2.92
CA ILE A 152 15.54 2.70 2.05
C ILE A 152 15.73 1.33 1.42
N LEU A 153 16.94 1.01 0.96
CA LEU A 153 17.20 -0.24 0.24
C LEU A 153 16.89 -1.51 1.07
N PRO A 154 17.37 -1.65 2.32
CA PRO A 154 17.02 -2.83 3.13
C PRO A 154 15.52 -2.90 3.43
N MET A 155 14.83 -1.78 3.66
CA MET A 155 13.38 -1.77 3.88
C MET A 155 12.62 -2.24 2.63
N LEU A 156 13.05 -1.80 1.44
CA LEU A 156 12.49 -2.24 0.17
C LEU A 156 12.72 -3.74 -0.05
N LEU A 157 13.95 -4.22 0.18
CA LEU A 157 14.28 -5.64 0.03
C LEU A 157 13.47 -6.51 1.00
N CYS A 158 13.33 -6.09 2.25
CA CYS A 158 12.49 -6.77 3.23
C CYS A 158 11.02 -6.76 2.80
N ALA A 159 10.49 -5.63 2.34
CA ALA A 159 9.10 -5.55 1.87
C ALA A 159 8.85 -6.50 0.70
N ILE A 160 9.78 -6.61 -0.25
CA ILE A 160 9.69 -7.57 -1.36
C ILE A 160 9.75 -9.00 -0.83
N ALA A 161 10.75 -9.34 -0.01
CA ALA A 161 10.96 -10.69 0.52
C ALA A 161 9.73 -11.20 1.29
N PHE A 162 9.11 -10.36 2.13
CA PHE A 162 7.88 -10.71 2.86
C PHE A 162 6.68 -10.95 1.97
N ASN A 163 6.63 -10.36 0.78
CA ASN A 163 5.50 -10.48 -0.13
C ASN A 163 5.75 -11.42 -1.32
N VAL A 164 6.94 -12.07 -1.41
CA VAL A 164 7.23 -13.09 -2.42
C VAL A 164 6.16 -14.19 -2.46
N PRO A 165 5.68 -14.77 -1.32
CA PRO A 165 4.67 -15.82 -1.34
C PRO A 165 3.36 -15.39 -2.04
N LYS A 166 3.01 -14.11 -2.00
CA LYS A 166 1.78 -13.59 -2.63
C LYS A 166 1.76 -13.67 -4.15
N PHE A 167 2.94 -13.73 -4.78
CA PHE A 167 3.05 -13.95 -6.21
C PHE A 167 2.67 -15.39 -6.60
N PHE A 168 2.95 -16.35 -5.71
CA PHE A 168 2.61 -17.76 -5.92
C PHE A 168 1.16 -18.06 -5.54
N GLU A 169 0.61 -17.38 -4.55
CA GLU A 169 -0.79 -17.49 -4.14
C GLU A 169 -1.74 -17.13 -5.29
N ALA A 170 -1.42 -16.07 -6.04
CA ALA A 170 -2.19 -15.64 -7.20
C ALA A 170 -2.22 -16.68 -8.36
N GLU A 171 -1.27 -17.61 -8.42
CA GLU A 171 -1.26 -18.69 -9.43
C GLU A 171 -2.14 -19.88 -9.06
N LEU A 172 -2.38 -20.12 -7.77
CA LEU A 172 -3.18 -21.25 -7.28
C LEU A 172 -4.69 -21.03 -7.43
N GLU A 173 -5.16 -19.79 -7.47
CA GLU A 173 -6.59 -19.46 -7.63
C GLU A 173 -7.08 -19.42 -9.09
N TRP A 174 -6.18 -19.54 -10.07
CA TRP A 174 -6.50 -19.40 -11.50
C TRP A 174 -7.31 -20.53 -12.19
N PRO A 175 -7.29 -21.79 -11.74
CA PRO A 175 -8.05 -22.86 -12.41
C PRO A 175 -9.55 -22.61 -12.47
N ASP A 176 -10.11 -21.87 -11.51
CA ASP A 176 -11.55 -21.69 -11.39
C ASP A 176 -12.12 -20.51 -12.19
N ILE A 177 -11.29 -19.51 -12.53
CA ILE A 177 -11.73 -18.34 -13.32
C ILE A 177 -12.02 -18.74 -14.79
N HIS A 178 -11.35 -19.76 -15.34
CA HIS A 178 -11.65 -20.27 -16.67
C HIS A 178 -13.05 -20.85 -16.81
N ARG A 179 -13.68 -21.27 -15.70
CA ARG A 179 -15.06 -21.79 -15.71
C ARG A 179 -16.14 -20.70 -15.64
N LEU A 180 -15.78 -19.48 -15.27
CA LEU A 180 -16.73 -18.37 -15.16
C LEU A 180 -16.78 -17.48 -16.41
N VAL A 181 -15.93 -17.70 -17.40
CA VAL A 181 -15.80 -16.88 -18.62
C VAL A 181 -16.37 -17.59 -19.87
N ILE A 182 -16.86 -18.85 -19.73
CA ILE A 182 -17.61 -19.57 -20.74
C ILE A 182 -19.11 -19.47 -20.43
#